data_6018b51cee178471ba471d1936cf688d
#
_entry.id   6018b51cee178471ba471d1936cf688d
#
_cell.length_a   1.000
_cell.length_b   1.000
_cell.length_c   1.000
_cell.angle_alpha   90.00
_cell.angle_beta   90.00
_cell.angle_gamma   90.00
#
_symmetry.space_group_name_H-M   'P 1'
#
loop_
_entity.id
_entity.type
_entity.pdbx_description
1 polymer ?
#
loop_
_entity_poly.entity_id
_entity_poly.type
_entity_poly.pdbx_seq_one_letter_code
_entity_poly.pdbx_strand_id
1 'polypeptide(L)'
;MNRRYCCLFVVLFWAVLIQAAAAERTYNILFLQSYTAQTPWHSSLNQGLAKGFRESGIKVNITTEYLDADFWTFRSEKVIMRRFCERARERKTDLIVTASDE
;
A
#
# COMPACT_ATOMS: atom_id res chain seq x y z
N MET A 1 34.66 8.00 -34.70
CA MET A 1 33.78 7.51 -33.62
C MET A 1 33.12 6.25 -34.09
N ASN A 2 33.35 5.13 -33.46
CA ASN A 2 32.80 3.86 -33.87
C ASN A 2 31.31 3.75 -33.57
N ARG A 3 30.49 3.39 -34.56
CA ARG A 3 29.05 3.14 -34.43
C ARG A 3 28.67 2.21 -33.26
N ARG A 4 29.58 1.32 -32.88
CA ARG A 4 29.38 0.36 -31.76
C ARG A 4 29.26 1.03 -30.38
N TYR A 5 29.95 2.12 -30.16
CA TYR A 5 29.91 2.84 -28.87
C TYR A 5 28.64 3.68 -28.71
N CYS A 6 28.09 4.22 -29.80
CA CYS A 6 26.81 4.94 -29.74
C CYS A 6 25.63 4.04 -29.32
N CYS A 7 25.57 2.80 -29.83
CA CYS A 7 24.53 1.84 -29.43
C CYS A 7 24.64 1.45 -27.95
N LEU A 8 25.86 1.27 -27.42
CA LEU A 8 26.10 0.98 -26.01
C LEU A 8 25.64 2.12 -25.09
N PHE A 9 25.94 3.37 -25.43
CA PHE A 9 25.48 4.54 -24.68
C PHE A 9 23.95 4.68 -24.68
N VAL A 10 23.30 4.45 -25.79
CA VAL A 10 21.83 4.50 -25.90
C VAL A 10 21.19 3.42 -25.03
N VAL A 11 21.68 2.19 -25.05
CA VAL A 11 21.13 1.10 -24.24
C VAL A 11 21.31 1.36 -22.75
N LEU A 12 22.47 1.86 -22.31
CA LEU A 12 22.72 2.22 -20.93
C LEU A 12 21.81 3.36 -20.45
N PHE A 13 21.58 4.37 -21.29
CA PHE A 13 20.71 5.49 -20.99
C PHE A 13 19.25 5.04 -20.79
N TRP A 14 18.76 4.17 -21.66
CA TRP A 14 17.42 3.57 -21.55
C TRP A 14 17.26 2.71 -20.28
N ALA A 15 18.27 1.91 -19.92
CA ALA A 15 18.27 1.11 -18.72
C ALA A 15 18.17 1.99 -17.46
N VAL A 16 18.85 3.11 -17.38
CA VAL A 16 18.78 4.06 -16.27
C VAL A 16 17.39 4.70 -16.18
N LEU A 17 16.79 5.08 -17.30
CA LEU A 17 15.43 5.65 -17.35
C LEU A 17 14.38 4.66 -16.85
N ILE A 18 14.47 3.38 -17.22
CA ILE A 18 13.56 2.34 -16.76
C ILE A 18 13.68 2.15 -15.24
N GLN A 19 14.88 2.15 -14.68
CA GLN A 19 15.10 2.05 -13.24
C GLN A 19 14.56 3.27 -12.48
N ALA A 20 14.75 4.48 -13.01
CA ALA A 20 14.23 5.71 -12.42
C ALA A 20 12.69 5.72 -12.41
N ALA A 21 12.04 5.29 -13.50
CA ALA A 21 10.59 5.16 -13.57
C ALA A 21 10.03 4.13 -12.57
N ALA A 22 10.70 2.98 -12.40
CA ALA A 22 10.33 1.98 -11.40
C ALA A 22 10.50 2.49 -9.96
N ALA A 23 11.56 3.29 -9.67
CA ALA A 23 11.82 3.88 -8.36
C ALA A 23 10.81 4.99 -7.99
N GLU A 24 10.17 5.63 -8.98
CA GLU A 24 9.16 6.68 -8.75
C GLU A 24 7.74 6.15 -8.56
N ARG A 25 7.53 4.85 -8.75
CA ARG A 25 6.20 4.26 -8.56
C ARG A 25 5.75 4.36 -7.10
N THR A 26 4.56 4.92 -6.90
CA THR A 26 3.89 4.97 -5.60
C THR A 26 2.86 3.84 -5.50
N TYR A 27 2.94 3.07 -4.44
CA TYR A 27 2.02 1.96 -4.18
C TYR A 27 0.88 2.41 -3.26
N ASN A 28 -0.32 1.98 -3.57
CA ASN A 28 -1.50 2.22 -2.74
C ASN A 28 -1.68 1.07 -1.76
N ILE A 29 -1.52 1.36 -0.49
CA ILE A 29 -1.64 0.40 0.60
C ILE A 29 -2.94 0.68 1.36
N LEU A 30 -3.75 -0.35 1.54
CA LEU A 30 -4.91 -0.29 2.40
C LEU A 30 -4.60 -1.02 3.69
N PHE A 31 -4.57 -0.27 4.79
CA PHE A 31 -4.36 -0.83 6.12
C PHE A 31 -5.71 -0.97 6.83
N LEU A 32 -6.09 -2.22 7.07
CA LEU A 32 -7.38 -2.60 7.60
C LEU A 32 -7.23 -3.00 9.05
N GLN A 33 -7.89 -2.28 9.95
CA GLN A 33 -7.89 -2.56 11.38
C GLN A 33 -9.28 -3.00 11.83
N SER A 34 -9.34 -4.07 12.63
CA SER A 34 -10.59 -4.70 13.02
C SER A 34 -11.41 -3.87 13.99
N TYR A 35 -10.77 -3.06 14.83
CA TYR A 35 -11.41 -2.28 15.88
C TYR A 35 -11.49 -0.79 15.57
N THR A 36 -11.93 -0.01 16.55
CA THR A 36 -12.10 1.44 16.38
C THR A 36 -10.77 2.19 16.42
N ALA A 37 -10.78 3.42 15.87
CA ALA A 37 -9.63 4.32 15.92
C ALA A 37 -9.17 4.69 17.35
N GLN A 38 -10.05 4.56 18.34
CA GLN A 38 -9.75 4.85 19.74
C GLN A 38 -8.96 3.75 20.45
N THR A 39 -8.78 2.59 19.83
CA THR A 39 -7.99 1.51 20.42
C THR A 39 -6.54 1.96 20.60
N PRO A 40 -5.95 1.93 21.81
CA PRO A 40 -4.68 2.61 22.10
C PRO A 40 -3.48 2.16 21.26
N TRP A 41 -3.43 0.90 20.89
CA TRP A 41 -2.32 0.35 20.11
C TRP A 41 -2.40 0.62 18.60
N HIS A 42 -3.53 1.11 18.07
CA HIS A 42 -3.68 1.46 16.65
C HIS A 42 -2.72 2.56 16.21
N SER A 43 -2.51 3.57 17.04
CA SER A 43 -1.57 4.64 16.75
C SER A 43 -0.14 4.12 16.55
N SER A 44 0.30 3.21 17.43
CA SER A 44 1.62 2.58 17.33
C SER A 44 1.77 1.71 16.10
N LEU A 45 0.73 0.97 15.72
CA LEU A 45 0.71 0.17 14.49
C LEU A 45 0.81 1.06 13.25
N ASN A 46 0.02 2.12 13.18
CA ASN A 46 0.04 3.06 12.06
C ASN A 46 1.41 3.71 11.91
N GLN A 47 2.01 4.15 13.00
CA GLN A 47 3.36 4.75 12.99
C GLN A 47 4.42 3.74 12.58
N GLY A 48 4.34 2.51 13.09
CA GLY A 48 5.30 1.45 12.76
C GLY A 48 5.23 1.06 11.28
N LEU A 49 4.04 0.95 10.72
CA LEU A 49 3.85 0.65 9.30
C LEU A 49 4.41 1.76 8.40
N ALA A 50 4.09 3.01 8.70
CA ALA A 50 4.59 4.17 7.97
C ALA A 50 6.11 4.28 8.05
N LYS A 51 6.68 4.07 9.23
CA LYS A 51 8.12 4.06 9.46
C LYS A 51 8.83 2.96 8.65
N GLY A 52 8.28 1.75 8.66
CA GLY A 52 8.85 0.62 7.93
C GLY A 52 8.94 0.90 6.42
N PHE A 53 7.89 1.42 5.82
CA PHE A 53 7.92 1.79 4.40
C PHE A 53 8.89 2.94 4.12
N ARG A 54 8.95 3.94 4.97
CA ARG A 54 9.87 5.06 4.83
C ARG A 54 11.33 4.61 4.89
N GLU A 55 11.68 3.74 5.82
CA GLU A 55 13.03 3.18 5.95
C GLU A 55 13.40 2.26 4.79
N SER A 56 12.44 1.59 4.17
CA SER A 56 12.65 0.75 2.99
C SER A 56 12.89 1.53 1.71
N GLY A 57 12.60 2.83 1.70
CA GLY A 57 12.70 3.68 0.51
C GLY A 57 11.56 3.50 -0.50
N ILE A 58 10.56 2.70 -0.17
CA ILE A 58 9.38 2.48 -1.03
C ILE A 58 8.37 3.60 -0.78
N LYS A 59 7.95 4.28 -1.85
CA LYS A 59 6.91 5.30 -1.77
C LYS A 59 5.53 4.65 -1.71
N VAL A 60 4.76 5.00 -0.69
CA VAL A 60 3.42 4.46 -0.47
C VAL A 60 2.41 5.54 -0.11
N ASN A 61 1.18 5.32 -0.52
CA ASN A 61 0.00 6.00 0.01
C ASN A 61 -0.73 5.01 0.91
N ILE A 62 -0.74 5.26 2.21
CA ILE A 62 -1.40 4.40 3.19
C ILE A 62 -2.76 5.00 3.53
N THR A 63 -3.82 4.23 3.27
CA THR A 63 -5.17 4.54 3.72
C THR A 63 -5.53 3.55 4.81
N THR A 64 -5.91 4.04 5.98
CA THR A 64 -6.33 3.20 7.10
C THR A 64 -7.85 3.19 7.18
N GLU A 65 -8.45 2.01 7.24
CA GLU A 65 -9.86 1.81 7.50
C GLU A 65 -10.05 1.00 8.79
N TYR A 66 -11.00 1.46 9.62
CA TYR A 66 -11.39 0.80 10.85
C TYR A 66 -12.72 0.10 10.63
N LEU A 67 -12.75 -1.19 10.88
CA LEU A 67 -13.94 -2.00 10.60
C LEU A 67 -14.98 -1.94 11.71
N ASP A 68 -14.62 -1.50 12.92
CA ASP A 68 -15.48 -1.48 14.09
C ASP A 68 -16.14 -2.86 14.34
N ALA A 69 -15.33 -3.91 14.29
CA ALA A 69 -15.81 -5.30 14.35
C ALA A 69 -16.65 -5.64 15.59
N ASP A 70 -16.47 -4.90 16.68
CA ASP A 70 -17.28 -5.04 17.89
C ASP A 70 -18.79 -4.81 17.67
N PHE A 71 -19.11 -4.06 16.63
CA PHE A 71 -20.50 -3.73 16.28
C PHE A 71 -21.08 -4.60 15.16
N TRP A 72 -20.31 -5.56 14.67
CA TRP A 72 -20.76 -6.40 13.57
C TRP A 72 -21.72 -7.47 14.04
N THR A 73 -22.77 -7.69 13.23
CA THR A 73 -23.63 -8.84 13.31
C THR A 73 -23.31 -9.80 12.19
N PHE A 74 -23.69 -11.05 12.33
CA PHE A 74 -23.51 -12.06 11.27
C PHE A 74 -24.11 -11.63 9.92
N ARG A 75 -25.19 -10.87 9.93
CA ARG A 75 -25.83 -10.37 8.71
C ARG A 75 -25.07 -9.18 8.10
N SER A 76 -24.51 -8.34 8.94
CA SER A 76 -23.80 -7.13 8.48
C SER A 76 -22.41 -7.43 7.91
N GLU A 77 -21.78 -8.50 8.35
CA GLU A 77 -20.42 -8.87 7.94
C GLU A 77 -20.26 -8.97 6.41
N LYS A 78 -21.14 -9.70 5.74
CA LYS A 78 -21.08 -9.86 4.29
C LYS A 78 -21.25 -8.55 3.53
N VAL A 79 -22.12 -7.69 4.00
CA VAL A 79 -22.36 -6.36 3.38
C VAL A 79 -21.15 -5.47 3.57
N ILE A 80 -20.58 -5.45 4.76
CA ILE A 80 -19.38 -4.67 5.09
C ILE A 80 -18.20 -5.12 4.25
N MET A 81 -17.96 -6.41 4.16
CA MET A 81 -16.85 -6.97 3.38
C MET A 81 -17.01 -6.70 1.89
N ARG A 82 -18.21 -6.78 1.36
CA ARG A 82 -18.48 -6.45 -0.05
C ARG A 82 -18.15 -4.99 -0.34
N ARG A 83 -18.66 -4.07 0.45
CA ARG A 83 -18.38 -2.64 0.31
C ARG A 83 -16.90 -2.32 0.44
N PHE A 84 -16.23 -2.99 1.34
CA PHE A 84 -14.80 -2.87 1.51
C PHE A 84 -14.03 -3.30 0.25
N CYS A 85 -14.36 -4.45 -0.33
CA CYS A 85 -13.73 -4.92 -1.57
C CYS A 85 -13.98 -3.97 -2.75
N GLU A 86 -15.17 -3.42 -2.86
CA GLU A 86 -15.50 -2.43 -3.89
C GLU A 86 -14.64 -1.17 -3.76
N ARG A 87 -14.51 -0.61 -2.54
CA ARG A 87 -13.65 0.55 -2.29
C ARG A 87 -12.18 0.26 -2.56
N ALA A 88 -11.70 -0.92 -2.20
CA ALA A 88 -10.33 -1.32 -2.46
C ALA A 88 -10.02 -1.35 -3.97
N ARG A 89 -10.96 -1.84 -4.78
CA ARG A 89 -10.84 -1.83 -6.25
C ARG A 89 -10.87 -0.43 -6.83
N GLU A 90 -11.80 0.41 -6.39
CA GLU A 90 -11.94 1.79 -6.85
C GLU A 90 -10.66 2.61 -6.58
N ARG A 91 -10.02 2.37 -5.46
CA ARG A 91 -8.77 3.03 -5.07
C ARG A 91 -7.52 2.44 -5.73
N LYS A 92 -7.66 1.42 -6.56
CA LYS A 92 -6.53 0.72 -7.20
C LYS A 92 -5.49 0.26 -6.17
N THR A 93 -5.95 -0.42 -5.12
CA THR A 93 -5.11 -0.89 -4.02
C THR A 93 -4.14 -1.95 -4.50
N ASP A 94 -2.85 -1.77 -4.21
CA ASP A 94 -1.79 -2.71 -4.57
C ASP A 94 -1.60 -3.78 -3.47
N LEU A 95 -1.76 -3.41 -2.21
CA LEU A 95 -1.57 -4.29 -1.06
C LEU A 95 -2.58 -3.99 0.04
N ILE A 96 -3.13 -5.03 0.63
CA ILE A 96 -3.97 -4.94 1.82
C ILE A 96 -3.21 -5.51 3.00
N VAL A 97 -3.05 -4.71 4.05
CA VAL A 97 -2.46 -5.13 5.32
C VAL A 97 -3.56 -5.16 6.37
N THR A 98 -3.67 -6.25 7.07
CA THR A 98 -4.68 -6.42 8.12
C THR A 98 -4.05 -6.50 9.50
N ALA A 99 -4.70 -5.92 10.48
CA ALA A 99 -4.36 -6.07 11.89
C ALA A 99 -5.60 -6.47 12.68
N SER A 100 -5.50 -7.58 13.37
CA SER A 100 -6.54 -8.14 14.23
C SER A 100 -5.87 -8.72 15.47
N ASP A 101 -6.52 -8.61 16.60
CA ASP A 101 -6.18 -9.37 17.81
C ASP A 101 -7.22 -10.47 17.99
N GLU A 102 -6.78 -11.69 17.97
CA GLU A 102 -7.53 -12.83 18.44
C GLU A 102 -6.88 -13.38 19.73
#